data_56831623b073f977faaf19a1ef472ec6
#
_entry.id   56831623b073f977faaf19a1ef472ec6
#
_cell.length_a   1.000
_cell.length_b   1.000
_cell.length_c   1.000
_cell.angle_alpha   90.00
_cell.angle_beta   90.00
_cell.angle_gamma   90.00
#
_symmetry.space_group_name_H-M   'P 1'
#
loop_
_entity.id
_entity.type
_entity.pdbx_description
1 polymer ?
#
loop_
_entity_poly.entity_id
_entity_poly.type
_entity_poly.pdbx_seq_one_letter_code
_entity_poly.pdbx_strand_id
1 'polypeptide(L)'
;IAVTINDLLQFKLAQTGMDGSRFLLNSTAGLAGFFDVAALIDLPKHHEDFDQTLGVWGIPTGPYLVLPLLGPSSPRGVAGLIGDAAANPATYVGLGVFPGLENAIETAISAGTNVLNVVDKRADNLATEKVVSEAASVDRYEFIKNSYFQRRNYLVNDGNLPEGEDDPLDNLEDGSLAPLDPNPH
;
A
#
# COMPACT_ATOMS: atom_id res chain seq x y z
N ILE A 1 -11.22 4.94 6.05
CA ILE A 1 -11.97 3.91 6.79
C ILE A 1 -11.20 2.57 6.76
N ALA A 2 -10.81 2.05 5.59
CA ALA A 2 -10.08 0.78 5.52
C ALA A 2 -8.79 0.79 6.36
N VAL A 3 -7.99 1.85 6.30
CA VAL A 3 -6.79 2.06 7.14
C VAL A 3 -7.16 1.96 8.62
N THR A 4 -8.13 2.74 9.08
CA THR A 4 -8.57 2.73 10.49
C THR A 4 -9.04 1.34 10.97
N ILE A 5 -9.67 0.57 10.09
CA ILE A 5 -10.06 -0.82 10.39
C ILE A 5 -8.82 -1.70 10.53
N ASN A 6 -7.85 -1.59 9.63
CA ASN A 6 -6.61 -2.35 9.68
C ASN A 6 -5.78 -2.00 10.92
N ASP A 7 -5.66 -0.72 11.29
CA ASP A 7 -5.03 -0.29 12.54
C ASP A 7 -5.68 -0.95 13.77
N LEU A 8 -7.01 -0.95 13.80
CA LEU A 8 -7.76 -1.57 14.89
C LEU A 8 -7.50 -3.09 14.97
N LEU A 9 -7.49 -3.78 13.83
CA LEU A 9 -7.23 -5.21 13.73
C LEU A 9 -5.79 -5.57 14.11
N GLN A 10 -4.86 -4.62 13.99
CA GLN A 10 -3.47 -4.74 14.42
C GLN A 10 -3.26 -4.28 15.88
N PHE A 11 -4.32 -3.87 16.59
CA PHE A 11 -4.27 -3.30 17.95
C PHE A 11 -3.46 -2.00 18.07
N LYS A 12 -3.27 -1.27 16.98
CA LYS A 12 -2.58 0.03 16.92
C LYS A 12 -3.54 1.16 17.32
N LEU A 13 -3.99 1.19 18.58
CA LEU A 13 -5.06 2.08 19.04
C LEU A 13 -4.75 3.58 18.86
N ALA A 14 -3.48 3.98 18.99
CA ALA A 14 -3.06 5.36 18.77
C ALA A 14 -3.22 5.76 17.30
N GLN A 15 -2.78 4.92 16.36
CA GLN A 15 -2.93 5.15 14.93
C GLN A 15 -4.41 5.11 14.54
N THR A 16 -5.18 4.12 15.04
CA THR A 16 -6.64 4.06 14.87
C THR A 16 -7.32 5.37 15.24
N GLY A 17 -6.93 5.97 16.38
CA GLY A 17 -7.47 7.26 16.84
C GLY A 17 -7.09 8.41 15.92
N MET A 18 -5.85 8.47 15.45
CA MET A 18 -5.38 9.50 14.53
C MET A 18 -6.07 9.39 13.16
N ASP A 19 -6.11 8.21 12.56
CA ASP A 19 -6.71 8.00 11.24
C ASP A 19 -8.24 8.11 11.26
N GLY A 20 -8.88 7.70 12.37
CA GLY A 20 -10.30 7.99 12.61
C GLY A 20 -10.59 9.48 12.71
N SER A 21 -9.73 10.23 13.40
CA SER A 21 -9.85 11.70 13.50
C SER A 21 -9.62 12.38 12.15
N ARG A 22 -8.65 11.91 11.35
CA ARG A 22 -8.45 12.39 9.97
C ARG A 22 -9.71 12.18 9.13
N PHE A 23 -10.30 10.97 9.20
CA PHE A 23 -11.53 10.68 8.47
C PHE A 23 -12.66 11.64 8.87
N LEU A 24 -12.89 11.86 10.17
CA LEU A 24 -13.94 12.75 10.65
C LEU A 24 -13.70 14.21 10.24
N LEU A 25 -12.48 14.72 10.39
CA LEU A 25 -12.12 16.08 10.02
C LEU A 25 -12.28 16.33 8.52
N ASN A 26 -11.76 15.41 7.69
CA ASN A 26 -11.85 15.55 6.25
C ASN A 26 -13.29 15.38 5.73
N SER A 27 -14.08 14.52 6.38
CA SER A 27 -15.49 14.34 6.02
C SER A 27 -16.38 15.53 6.42
N THR A 28 -16.09 16.20 7.54
CA THR A 28 -16.90 17.32 8.07
C THR A 28 -16.38 18.66 7.57
N ALA A 29 -15.16 19.05 7.99
CA ALA A 29 -14.55 20.32 7.65
C ALA A 29 -13.96 20.35 6.23
N GLY A 30 -13.56 19.18 5.69
CA GLY A 30 -13.00 19.01 4.36
C GLY A 30 -14.03 18.82 3.24
N LEU A 31 -15.31 19.17 3.45
CA LEU A 31 -16.39 19.01 2.48
C LEU A 31 -16.43 17.57 1.90
N ALA A 32 -16.74 16.60 2.76
CA ALA A 32 -16.81 15.19 2.41
C ALA A 32 -15.50 14.61 1.82
N GLY A 33 -14.34 15.16 2.23
CA GLY A 33 -13.03 14.67 1.83
C GLY A 33 -12.42 15.35 0.60
N PHE A 34 -13.03 16.40 0.05
CA PHE A 34 -12.43 17.17 -1.04
C PHE A 34 -11.17 17.93 -0.60
N PHE A 35 -11.11 18.34 0.65
CA PHE A 35 -9.95 19.01 1.23
C PHE A 35 -9.36 18.18 2.36
N ASP A 36 -8.04 17.97 2.35
CA ASP A 36 -7.31 17.31 3.45
C ASP A 36 -7.02 18.31 4.58
N VAL A 37 -8.07 18.65 5.36
CA VAL A 37 -7.95 19.55 6.51
C VAL A 37 -7.08 18.96 7.61
N ALA A 38 -7.06 17.65 7.75
CA ALA A 38 -6.24 16.97 8.73
C ALA A 38 -4.75 17.17 8.48
N ALA A 39 -4.33 17.32 7.22
CA ALA A 39 -2.94 17.66 6.89
C ALA A 39 -2.57 19.09 7.32
N LEU A 40 -3.53 20.03 7.37
CA LEU A 40 -3.26 21.42 7.81
C LEU A 40 -2.97 21.52 9.31
N ILE A 41 -3.30 20.51 10.08
CA ILE A 41 -3.03 20.43 11.53
C ILE A 41 -1.98 19.36 11.83
N ASP A 42 -1.15 19.01 10.86
CA ASP A 42 -0.03 18.05 10.97
C ASP A 42 -0.42 16.68 11.54
N LEU A 43 -1.66 16.22 11.30
CA LEU A 43 -2.04 14.85 11.63
C LEU A 43 -1.37 13.89 10.64
N PRO A 44 -0.52 12.95 11.11
CA PRO A 44 0.18 12.01 10.25
C PRO A 44 -0.79 11.12 9.47
N LYS A 45 -0.43 10.76 8.25
CA LYS A 45 -1.18 9.81 7.43
C LYS A 45 -0.48 8.46 7.46
N HIS A 46 -1.17 7.44 7.94
CA HIS A 46 -0.67 6.08 7.92
C HIS A 46 -1.20 5.33 6.70
N HIS A 47 -0.48 4.31 6.28
CA HIS A 47 -0.81 3.47 5.14
C HIS A 47 -0.85 2.02 5.61
N GLU A 48 -2.00 1.60 6.07
CA GLU A 48 -2.23 0.23 6.51
C GLU A 48 -3.13 -0.51 5.54
N ASP A 49 -2.77 -1.76 5.27
CA ASP A 49 -3.55 -2.65 4.42
C ASP A 49 -3.80 -4.01 5.12
N PHE A 50 -4.72 -4.79 4.59
CA PHE A 50 -5.07 -6.06 5.18
C PHE A 50 -3.96 -7.12 5.03
N ASP A 51 -3.07 -6.98 4.04
CA ASP A 51 -1.87 -7.82 3.93
C ASP A 51 -0.92 -7.59 5.12
N GLN A 52 -0.74 -6.34 5.57
CA GLN A 52 0.02 -6.01 6.79
C GLN A 52 -0.67 -6.61 8.02
N THR A 53 -1.99 -6.46 8.14
CA THR A 53 -2.78 -7.06 9.23
C THR A 53 -2.56 -8.58 9.31
N LEU A 54 -2.63 -9.28 8.19
CA LEU A 54 -2.34 -10.71 8.12
C LEU A 54 -0.89 -11.03 8.50
N GLY A 55 0.06 -10.17 8.12
CA GLY A 55 1.47 -10.28 8.51
C GLY A 55 1.67 -10.16 10.02
N VAL A 56 1.08 -9.15 10.66
CA VAL A 56 1.10 -8.96 12.12
C VAL A 56 0.47 -10.17 12.85
N TRP A 57 -0.53 -10.80 12.26
CA TRP A 57 -1.13 -12.03 12.79
C TRP A 57 -0.26 -13.28 12.56
N GLY A 58 0.92 -13.13 11.94
CA GLY A 58 1.88 -14.22 11.73
C GLY A 58 1.62 -15.06 10.48
N ILE A 59 0.76 -14.62 9.57
CA ILE A 59 0.54 -15.33 8.30
C ILE A 59 1.73 -15.06 7.37
N PRO A 60 2.42 -16.10 6.88
CA PRO A 60 3.58 -15.93 6.01
C PRO A 60 3.17 -15.31 4.67
N THR A 61 4.08 -14.52 4.08
CA THR A 61 3.85 -13.87 2.78
C THR A 61 3.58 -14.87 1.67
N GLY A 62 4.26 -16.04 1.70
CA GLY A 62 4.19 -17.06 0.66
C GLY A 62 5.07 -16.73 -0.56
N PRO A 63 4.94 -17.50 -1.66
CA PRO A 63 5.75 -17.32 -2.85
C PRO A 63 5.44 -16.00 -3.56
N TYR A 64 6.45 -15.48 -4.28
CA TYR A 64 6.27 -14.30 -5.12
C TYR A 64 5.33 -14.59 -6.29
N LEU A 65 4.37 -13.71 -6.51
CA LEU A 65 3.42 -13.75 -7.60
C LEU A 65 3.46 -12.41 -8.37
N VAL A 66 3.20 -12.47 -9.66
CA VAL A 66 2.98 -11.28 -10.48
C VAL A 66 1.54 -11.31 -10.97
N LEU A 67 0.74 -10.38 -10.47
CA LEU A 67 -0.66 -10.26 -10.88
C LEU A 67 -0.76 -9.38 -12.13
N PRO A 68 -1.54 -9.81 -13.16
CA PRO A 68 -1.83 -8.96 -14.29
C PRO A 68 -2.42 -7.63 -13.84
N LEU A 69 -1.93 -6.51 -14.37
CA LEU A 69 -2.34 -5.14 -14.07
C LEU A 69 -1.95 -4.62 -12.68
N LEU A 70 -1.89 -5.46 -11.66
CA LEU A 70 -1.60 -5.08 -10.27
C LEU A 70 -0.11 -5.18 -9.91
N GLY A 71 0.67 -5.96 -10.68
CA GLY A 71 2.12 -6.09 -10.48
C GLY A 71 2.53 -7.08 -9.39
N PRO A 72 3.65 -6.82 -8.70
CA PRO A 72 4.20 -7.67 -7.66
C PRO A 72 3.21 -7.96 -6.54
N SER A 73 3.09 -9.22 -6.13
CA SER A 73 2.17 -9.67 -5.10
C SER A 73 2.64 -10.99 -4.46
N SER A 74 1.81 -11.52 -3.58
CA SER A 74 1.96 -12.82 -2.91
C SER A 74 0.59 -13.40 -2.60
N PRO A 75 0.46 -14.67 -2.21
CA PRO A 75 -0.82 -15.24 -1.74
C PRO A 75 -1.43 -14.44 -0.59
N ARG A 76 -0.62 -14.00 0.38
CA ARG A 76 -1.07 -13.12 1.47
C ARG A 76 -1.50 -11.76 0.93
N GLY A 77 -0.76 -11.17 -0.02
CA GLY A 77 -1.12 -9.92 -0.67
C GLY A 77 -2.44 -10.00 -1.44
N VAL A 78 -2.72 -11.13 -2.11
CA VAL A 78 -4.03 -11.37 -2.77
C VAL A 78 -5.15 -11.43 -1.74
N ALA A 79 -4.95 -12.14 -0.62
CA ALA A 79 -5.92 -12.16 0.47
C ALA A 79 -6.10 -10.75 1.09
N GLY A 80 -5.01 -9.98 1.18
CA GLY A 80 -5.01 -8.58 1.58
C GLY A 80 -5.89 -7.71 0.70
N LEU A 81 -5.75 -7.80 -0.62
CA LEU A 81 -6.59 -7.07 -1.57
C LEU A 81 -8.08 -7.39 -1.42
N ILE A 82 -8.42 -8.66 -1.14
CA ILE A 82 -9.81 -9.07 -0.89
C ILE A 82 -10.31 -8.47 0.42
N GLY A 83 -9.50 -8.50 1.48
CA GLY A 83 -9.84 -7.92 2.78
C GLY A 83 -10.03 -6.40 2.71
N ASP A 84 -9.14 -5.69 2.02
CA ASP A 84 -9.26 -4.25 1.80
C ASP A 84 -10.50 -3.89 0.98
N ALA A 85 -10.81 -4.68 -0.06
CA ALA A 85 -12.04 -4.51 -0.82
C ALA A 85 -13.28 -4.73 0.05
N ALA A 86 -13.27 -5.72 0.96
CA ALA A 86 -14.34 -5.97 1.90
C ALA A 86 -14.47 -4.86 2.97
N ALA A 87 -13.36 -4.27 3.40
CA ALA A 87 -13.35 -3.16 4.35
C ALA A 87 -13.72 -1.80 3.71
N ASN A 88 -13.73 -1.71 2.39
CA ASN A 88 -14.01 -0.46 1.68
C ASN A 88 -15.51 -0.27 1.42
N PRO A 89 -16.16 0.75 2.02
CA PRO A 89 -17.59 1.02 1.83
C PRO A 89 -17.97 1.23 0.35
N ALA A 90 -17.07 1.79 -0.46
CA ALA A 90 -17.31 2.02 -1.89
C ALA A 90 -17.55 0.72 -2.67
N THR A 91 -17.01 -0.41 -2.21
CA THR A 91 -17.23 -1.73 -2.81
C THR A 91 -18.71 -2.12 -2.74
N TYR A 92 -19.36 -1.83 -1.61
CA TYR A 92 -20.76 -2.18 -1.37
C TYR A 92 -21.74 -1.29 -2.11
N VAL A 93 -21.37 -0.04 -2.41
CA VAL A 93 -22.12 0.86 -3.28
C VAL A 93 -22.24 0.23 -4.67
N GLY A 94 -21.14 -0.24 -5.25
CA GLY A 94 -21.13 -0.88 -6.56
C GLY A 94 -21.86 -2.23 -6.63
N LEU A 95 -22.14 -2.86 -5.49
CA LEU A 95 -22.89 -4.12 -5.41
C LEU A 95 -24.39 -3.94 -5.16
N GLY A 96 -24.91 -2.69 -5.14
CA GLY A 96 -26.33 -2.42 -4.91
C GLY A 96 -26.84 -2.82 -3.52
N VAL A 97 -25.94 -2.89 -2.52
CA VAL A 97 -26.30 -3.29 -1.15
C VAL A 97 -27.15 -2.21 -0.44
N PHE A 98 -27.15 -0.99 -0.95
CA PHE A 98 -27.97 0.12 -0.43
C PHE A 98 -29.19 0.35 -1.32
N PRO A 99 -30.38 -0.16 -0.95
CA PRO A 99 -31.60 0.06 -1.72
C PRO A 99 -31.96 1.54 -1.75
N GLY A 100 -32.18 2.09 -2.94
CA GLY A 100 -32.56 3.49 -3.14
C GLY A 100 -31.52 4.39 -3.79
N LEU A 101 -30.27 3.91 -3.90
CA LEU A 101 -29.22 4.57 -4.66
C LEU A 101 -29.01 3.94 -6.08
N GLU A 102 -30.00 3.26 -6.61
CA GLU A 102 -29.92 2.42 -7.83
C GLU A 102 -29.81 3.19 -9.15
N ASN A 103 -29.23 4.39 -9.14
CA ASN A 103 -29.15 5.24 -10.32
C ASN A 103 -27.75 5.26 -10.95
N ALA A 104 -27.69 5.68 -12.21
CA ALA A 104 -26.46 5.78 -13.01
C ALA A 104 -25.29 6.50 -12.30
N ILE A 105 -25.57 7.34 -11.29
CA ILE A 105 -24.59 8.02 -10.45
C ILE A 105 -23.81 7.03 -9.59
N GLU A 106 -24.42 5.99 -9.05
CA GLU A 106 -23.76 4.95 -8.25
C GLU A 106 -22.78 4.14 -9.08
N THR A 107 -23.23 3.69 -10.24
CA THR A 107 -22.38 2.95 -11.17
C THR A 107 -21.21 3.82 -11.64
N ALA A 108 -21.44 5.11 -11.87
CA ALA A 108 -20.39 6.05 -12.26
C ALA A 108 -19.40 6.33 -11.13
N ILE A 109 -19.86 6.49 -9.87
CA ILE A 109 -18.98 6.71 -8.72
C ILE A 109 -18.17 5.45 -8.41
N SER A 110 -18.80 4.28 -8.38
CA SER A 110 -18.09 3.03 -8.09
C SER A 110 -17.12 2.64 -9.20
N ALA A 111 -17.50 2.80 -10.46
CA ALA A 111 -16.59 2.60 -11.59
C ALA A 111 -15.46 3.63 -11.57
N GLY A 112 -15.76 4.91 -11.31
CA GLY A 112 -14.78 5.99 -11.20
C GLY A 112 -13.77 5.76 -10.08
N THR A 113 -14.21 5.39 -8.90
CA THR A 113 -13.31 5.08 -7.76
C THR A 113 -12.44 3.86 -8.02
N ASN A 114 -12.98 2.81 -8.65
CA ASN A 114 -12.19 1.65 -9.02
C ASN A 114 -11.14 1.98 -10.09
N VAL A 115 -11.52 2.75 -11.11
CA VAL A 115 -10.57 3.21 -12.15
C VAL A 115 -9.49 4.11 -11.54
N LEU A 116 -9.85 5.07 -10.68
CA LEU A 116 -8.89 5.94 -10.01
C LEU A 116 -7.94 5.14 -9.12
N ASN A 117 -8.42 4.16 -8.36
CA ASN A 117 -7.57 3.28 -7.55
C ASN A 117 -6.58 2.46 -8.40
N VAL A 118 -7.01 1.98 -9.57
CA VAL A 118 -6.12 1.26 -10.50
C VAL A 118 -5.09 2.21 -11.11
N VAL A 119 -5.51 3.43 -11.49
CA VAL A 119 -4.62 4.45 -12.05
C VAL A 119 -3.60 4.92 -11.01
N ASP A 120 -4.03 5.13 -9.77
CA ASP A 120 -3.17 5.57 -8.67
C ASP A 120 -2.11 4.50 -8.35
N LYS A 121 -2.54 3.24 -8.17
CA LYS A 121 -1.61 2.11 -8.01
C LYS A 121 -0.67 1.94 -9.20
N ARG A 122 -1.13 2.22 -10.41
CA ARG A 122 -0.30 2.15 -11.61
C ARG A 122 0.71 3.31 -11.65
N ALA A 123 0.31 4.51 -11.26
CA ALA A 123 1.18 5.67 -11.19
C ALA A 123 2.31 5.47 -10.16
N ASP A 124 1.99 4.95 -8.98
CA ASP A 124 2.96 4.58 -7.94
C ASP A 124 3.96 3.53 -8.45
N ASN A 125 3.46 2.51 -9.17
CA ASN A 125 4.32 1.47 -9.75
C ASN A 125 5.23 2.01 -10.87
N LEU A 126 4.78 2.97 -11.69
CA LEU A 126 5.59 3.57 -12.76
C LEU A 126 6.76 4.41 -12.20
N ALA A 127 6.56 5.12 -11.09
CA ALA A 127 7.63 5.85 -10.42
C ALA A 127 8.72 4.88 -9.93
N THR A 128 8.31 3.77 -9.32
CA THR A 128 9.20 2.69 -8.88
C THR A 128 9.89 1.99 -10.05
N GLU A 129 9.20 1.79 -11.18
CA GLU A 129 9.73 1.11 -12.36
C GLU A 129 10.91 1.86 -12.99
N LYS A 130 10.93 3.19 -12.97
CA LYS A 130 12.06 3.99 -13.45
C LYS A 130 13.31 3.76 -12.60
N VAL A 131 13.19 3.83 -11.28
CA VAL A 131 14.31 3.59 -10.35
C VAL A 131 14.83 2.17 -10.49
N VAL A 132 13.93 1.18 -10.61
CA VAL A 132 14.28 -0.23 -10.80
C VAL A 132 14.97 -0.48 -12.13
N SER A 133 14.59 0.21 -13.23
CA SER A 133 15.20 0.02 -14.54
C SER A 133 16.63 0.54 -14.62
N GLU A 134 16.97 1.54 -13.81
CA GLU A 134 18.33 2.09 -13.73
C GLU A 134 19.24 1.28 -12.81
N ALA A 135 18.70 0.72 -11.71
CA ALA A 135 19.47 -0.05 -10.74
C ALA A 135 19.68 -1.53 -11.12
N ALA A 136 18.79 -2.12 -11.92
CA ALA A 136 18.81 -3.56 -12.23
C ALA A 136 19.61 -3.88 -13.50
N SER A 137 20.94 -3.90 -13.41
CA SER A 137 21.79 -4.24 -14.54
C SER A 137 21.99 -5.75 -14.77
N VAL A 138 21.70 -6.64 -13.82
CA VAL A 138 22.06 -8.06 -13.90
C VAL A 138 20.87 -9.02 -13.82
N ASP A 139 19.94 -8.85 -12.87
CA ASP A 139 18.72 -9.69 -12.78
C ASP A 139 17.53 -8.88 -12.27
N ARG A 140 16.78 -8.36 -13.23
CA ARG A 140 15.60 -7.53 -12.96
C ARG A 140 14.51 -8.26 -12.18
N TYR A 141 14.35 -9.56 -12.41
CA TYR A 141 13.31 -10.34 -11.73
C TYR A 141 13.65 -10.52 -10.24
N GLU A 142 14.88 -10.96 -9.94
CA GLU A 142 15.32 -11.14 -8.56
C GLU A 142 15.32 -9.81 -7.79
N PHE A 143 15.73 -8.73 -8.43
CA PHE A 143 15.70 -7.40 -7.83
C PHE A 143 14.27 -6.99 -7.44
N ILE A 144 13.31 -7.08 -8.36
CA ILE A 144 11.91 -6.71 -8.10
C ILE A 144 11.30 -7.61 -7.02
N LYS A 145 11.55 -8.91 -7.07
CA LYS A 145 11.09 -9.88 -6.09
C LYS A 145 11.62 -9.57 -4.68
N ASN A 146 12.93 -9.34 -4.57
CA ASN A 146 13.57 -9.05 -3.29
C ASN A 146 13.10 -7.71 -2.72
N SER A 147 13.04 -6.67 -3.55
CA SER A 147 12.49 -5.36 -3.16
C SER A 147 11.05 -5.44 -2.68
N TYR A 148 10.20 -6.28 -3.33
CA TYR A 148 8.83 -6.51 -2.88
C TYR A 148 8.80 -7.14 -1.48
N PHE A 149 9.58 -8.19 -1.23
CA PHE A 149 9.60 -8.85 0.08
C PHE A 149 10.16 -7.95 1.18
N GLN A 150 11.25 -7.23 0.91
CA GLN A 150 11.84 -6.28 1.85
C GLN A 150 10.83 -5.19 2.21
N ARG A 151 10.21 -4.55 1.20
CA ARG A 151 9.17 -3.54 1.44
C ARG A 151 8.01 -4.09 2.27
N ARG A 152 7.55 -5.33 2.01
CA ARG A 152 6.47 -5.93 2.80
C ARG A 152 6.88 -6.23 4.24
N ASN A 153 8.09 -6.71 4.46
CA ASN A 153 8.62 -6.90 5.82
C ASN A 153 8.73 -5.56 6.56
N TYR A 154 9.28 -4.54 5.91
CA TYR A 154 9.35 -3.20 6.47
C TYR A 154 7.97 -2.67 6.90
N LEU A 155 6.97 -2.80 6.04
CA LEU A 155 5.61 -2.33 6.33
C LEU A 155 4.94 -3.12 7.47
N VAL A 156 5.07 -4.44 7.50
CA VAL A 156 4.50 -5.29 8.59
C VAL A 156 5.11 -4.96 9.95
N ASN A 157 6.37 -4.52 9.97
CA ASN A 157 7.09 -4.16 11.19
C ASN A 157 7.06 -2.64 11.50
N ASP A 158 6.17 -1.86 10.88
CA ASP A 158 6.02 -0.41 11.09
C ASP A 158 7.33 0.38 10.90
N GLY A 159 8.13 -0.01 9.92
CA GLY A 159 9.42 0.61 9.67
C GLY A 159 10.56 0.13 10.57
N ASN A 160 10.31 -0.76 11.52
CA ASN A 160 11.32 -1.36 12.34
C ASN A 160 11.84 -2.64 11.68
N LEU A 161 13.00 -2.57 11.06
CA LEU A 161 13.65 -3.78 10.53
C LEU A 161 14.17 -4.65 11.69
N PRO A 162 14.07 -5.99 11.58
CA PRO A 162 14.75 -6.88 12.53
C PRO A 162 16.25 -6.59 12.53
N GLU A 163 16.90 -6.65 13.72
CA GLU A 163 18.35 -6.48 13.82
C GLU A 163 19.08 -7.44 12.87
N GLY A 164 19.77 -6.90 11.86
CA GLY A 164 20.54 -7.66 10.86
C GLY A 164 20.00 -7.64 9.43
N GLU A 165 18.87 -7.02 9.17
CA GLU A 165 18.45 -6.65 7.81
C GLU A 165 18.76 -5.15 7.59
N ASP A 166 19.69 -4.86 6.66
CA ASP A 166 20.01 -3.49 6.26
C ASP A 166 18.77 -2.84 5.64
N ASP A 167 18.51 -1.56 5.97
CA ASP A 167 17.45 -0.80 5.32
C ASP A 167 17.74 -0.76 3.80
N PRO A 168 16.80 -1.18 2.96
CA PRO A 168 16.96 -1.09 1.52
C PRO A 168 17.30 0.32 1.02
N LEU A 169 16.94 1.35 1.80
CA LEU A 169 17.18 2.75 1.48
C LEU A 169 18.60 3.20 1.86
N ASP A 170 19.20 2.64 2.90
CA ASP A 170 20.58 2.96 3.30
C ASP A 170 21.59 2.65 2.19
N ASN A 171 21.34 1.56 1.43
CA ASN A 171 22.18 1.21 0.29
C ASN A 171 22.03 2.15 -0.92
N LEU A 172 20.98 2.98 -0.97
CA LEU A 172 20.77 3.97 -2.02
C LEU A 172 21.39 5.34 -1.67
N GLU A 173 21.48 5.68 -0.38
CA GLU A 173 22.07 6.94 0.09
C GLU A 173 23.61 6.90 0.15
N ASP A 174 24.20 5.72 0.43
CA ASP A 174 25.66 5.61 0.60
C ASP A 174 26.45 5.61 -0.73
N GLY A 175 25.79 5.58 -1.90
CA GLY A 175 26.48 5.64 -3.20
C GLY A 175 27.53 4.54 -3.41
N SER A 176 27.58 3.56 -2.52
CA SER A 176 28.55 2.47 -2.49
C SER A 176 28.17 1.34 -3.46
N LEU A 177 27.90 1.70 -4.69
CA LEU A 177 28.24 0.80 -5.78
C LEU A 177 29.78 0.78 -5.83
N ALA A 178 30.37 -0.23 -5.19
CA ALA A 178 31.79 -0.48 -5.33
C ALA A 178 32.14 -0.43 -6.84
N PRO A 179 33.18 0.29 -7.25
CA PRO A 179 33.56 0.35 -8.65
C PRO A 179 33.79 -1.09 -9.12
N LEU A 180 33.05 -1.50 -10.15
CA LEU A 180 33.28 -2.76 -10.83
C LEU A 180 34.76 -2.78 -11.22
N ASP A 181 35.50 -3.75 -10.71
CA ASP A 181 36.90 -3.97 -11.13
C ASP A 181 36.90 -4.20 -12.64
N PRO A 182 37.54 -3.34 -13.44
CA PRO A 182 37.49 -3.45 -14.89
C PRO A 182 38.34 -4.62 -15.41
N ASN A 183 38.91 -5.48 -14.54
CA ASN A 183 39.80 -6.53 -14.97
C ASN A 183 39.57 -7.85 -14.24
N PRO A 184 38.59 -8.69 -14.62
CA PRO A 184 38.45 -10.05 -14.11
C PRO A 184 39.56 -10.93 -14.75
N HIS A 185 40.49 -11.37 -13.93
CA HIS A 185 41.46 -12.40 -14.31
C HIS A 185 40.83 -13.78 -14.37
#